data_6f101f76205870c73721301f8d0187f6
#
_entry.id   6f101f76205870c73721301f8d0187f6
#
_cell.length_a   1.000
_cell.length_b   1.000
_cell.length_c   1.000
_cell.angle_alpha   90.00
_cell.angle_beta   90.00
_cell.angle_gamma   90.00
#
_symmetry.space_group_name_H-M   'P 1'
#
loop_
_entity.id
_entity.type
_entity.pdbx_description
1 polymer ?
#
loop_
_entity_poly.entity_id
_entity_poly.type
_entity_poly.pdbx_seq_one_letter_code
_entity_poly.pdbx_strand_id
1 'polypeptide(L)'
;MLLTISQIADIKCLGPPTLAGKKLSQSDINKRWEIFHEFLYYVFDSLLIPLICANFHVTESNVHGSRLFYFRQDVWRSLAEPALASLKLTMFEEVKLERAQKLLKSRSLGFSQVRLLPKATGVRSIMNLKRRTLKEGSKNVLGSSINAILAPVYNVLTFEKVHRPLCISY
;
A
#
# COMPACT_ATOMS: atom_id res chain seq x y z
N MET A 1 15.01 -15.48 -18.37
CA MET A 1 16.23 -16.09 -17.84
C MET A 1 16.68 -15.25 -16.67
N LEU A 2 16.38 -15.68 -15.44
CA LEU A 2 16.75 -14.96 -14.21
C LEU A 2 18.19 -15.38 -13.86
N LEU A 3 19.14 -14.47 -14.05
CA LEU A 3 20.49 -14.64 -13.52
C LEU A 3 20.41 -14.66 -11.99
N THR A 4 20.93 -15.69 -11.37
CA THR A 4 21.05 -15.74 -9.91
C THR A 4 22.05 -14.68 -9.42
N ILE A 5 21.83 -14.11 -8.25
CA ILE A 5 22.70 -13.08 -7.65
C ILE A 5 24.16 -13.54 -7.58
N SER A 6 24.41 -14.85 -7.40
CA SER A 6 25.74 -15.43 -7.43
C SER A 6 26.44 -15.34 -8.80
N GLN A 7 25.68 -15.43 -9.89
CA GLN A 7 26.24 -15.32 -11.26
C GLN A 7 26.60 -13.87 -11.62
N ILE A 8 25.94 -12.89 -10.99
CA ILE A 8 26.25 -11.47 -11.19
C ILE A 8 27.52 -11.09 -10.42
N ALA A 9 27.79 -11.73 -9.29
CA ALA A 9 28.99 -11.49 -8.48
C ALA A 9 30.31 -11.96 -9.14
N ASP A 10 30.21 -12.91 -10.07
CA ASP A 10 31.36 -13.37 -10.87
C ASP A 10 31.73 -12.41 -12.03
N ILE A 11 31.00 -11.30 -12.17
CA ILE A 11 31.34 -10.29 -13.17
C ILE A 11 32.65 -9.61 -12.78
N LYS A 12 33.73 -9.96 -13.50
CA LYS A 12 35.11 -9.48 -13.31
C LYS A 12 35.29 -7.94 -13.38
N CYS A 13 34.26 -7.20 -13.71
CA CYS A 13 34.31 -5.73 -13.91
C CYS A 13 34.14 -4.90 -12.62
N LEU A 14 33.91 -5.49 -11.46
CA LEU A 14 33.73 -4.78 -10.18
C LEU A 14 35.04 -4.67 -9.40
N GLY A 15 36.09 -4.18 -10.01
CA GLY A 15 37.34 -3.87 -9.32
C GLY A 15 38.55 -3.77 -10.27
N PRO A 16 39.71 -3.30 -9.80
CA PRO A 16 40.92 -3.22 -10.61
C PRO A 16 41.28 -4.63 -11.12
N PRO A 17 41.83 -4.72 -12.36
CA PRO A 17 42.22 -6.00 -12.92
C PRO A 17 43.17 -6.71 -11.97
N THR A 18 42.79 -7.91 -11.53
CA THR A 18 43.67 -8.75 -10.72
C THR A 18 44.84 -9.18 -11.61
N LEU A 19 46.03 -8.82 -11.20
CA LEU A 19 47.26 -9.38 -11.79
C LEU A 19 47.14 -10.90 -11.83
N ALA A 20 47.32 -11.46 -13.00
CA ALA A 20 47.16 -12.89 -13.24
C ALA A 20 47.88 -13.71 -12.16
N GLY A 21 47.15 -14.53 -11.40
CA GLY A 21 47.68 -15.45 -10.40
C GLY A 21 47.52 -15.09 -8.93
N LYS A 22 47.12 -13.88 -8.55
CA LYS A 22 46.82 -13.57 -7.14
C LYS A 22 45.35 -13.86 -6.79
N LYS A 23 45.15 -14.80 -5.85
CA LYS A 23 43.83 -15.00 -5.22
C LYS A 23 43.50 -13.73 -4.39
N LEU A 24 42.30 -13.22 -4.58
CA LEU A 24 41.79 -12.10 -3.73
C LEU A 24 41.72 -12.56 -2.27
N SER A 25 42.05 -11.63 -1.35
CA SER A 25 41.84 -11.87 0.08
C SER A 25 40.35 -11.96 0.39
N GLN A 26 39.96 -12.67 1.45
CA GLN A 26 38.56 -12.76 1.87
C GLN A 26 37.97 -11.38 2.21
N SER A 27 38.78 -10.49 2.76
CA SER A 27 38.38 -9.11 3.05
C SER A 27 38.07 -8.32 1.77
N ASP A 28 38.85 -8.49 0.70
CA ASP A 28 38.59 -7.82 -0.57
C ASP A 28 37.33 -8.34 -1.25
N ILE A 29 37.07 -9.66 -1.14
CA ILE A 29 35.84 -10.29 -1.63
C ILE A 29 34.64 -9.71 -0.87
N ASN A 30 34.68 -9.65 0.46
CA ASN A 30 33.60 -9.11 1.28
C ASN A 30 33.32 -7.66 0.95
N LYS A 31 34.35 -6.85 0.77
CA LYS A 31 34.20 -5.43 0.41
C LYS A 31 33.58 -5.22 -0.97
N ARG A 32 33.91 -6.07 -1.93
CA ARG A 32 33.28 -6.06 -3.27
C ARG A 32 31.80 -6.42 -3.19
N TRP A 33 31.44 -7.40 -2.36
CA TRP A 33 30.05 -7.74 -2.11
C TRP A 33 29.27 -6.59 -1.46
N GLU A 34 29.85 -5.91 -0.48
CA GLU A 34 29.25 -4.75 0.16
C GLU A 34 28.97 -3.64 -0.86
N ILE A 35 29.97 -3.23 -1.64
CA ILE A 35 29.82 -2.23 -2.71
C ILE A 35 28.75 -2.65 -3.72
N PHE A 36 28.73 -3.93 -4.09
CA PHE A 36 27.73 -4.43 -5.02
C PHE A 36 26.29 -4.35 -4.46
N HIS A 37 26.10 -4.71 -3.19
CA HIS A 37 24.80 -4.60 -2.54
C HIS A 37 24.36 -3.12 -2.41
N GLU A 38 25.26 -2.22 -2.05
CA GLU A 38 24.97 -0.78 -2.02
C GLU A 38 24.58 -0.25 -3.41
N PHE A 39 25.28 -0.67 -4.45
CA PHE A 39 24.95 -0.30 -5.82
C PHE A 39 23.58 -0.84 -6.23
N LEU A 40 23.26 -2.10 -5.94
CA LEU A 40 21.95 -2.66 -6.20
C LEU A 40 20.84 -1.90 -5.44
N TYR A 41 21.08 -1.65 -4.16
CA TYR A 41 20.13 -0.88 -3.36
C TYR A 41 19.87 0.50 -3.98
N TYR A 42 20.92 1.21 -4.37
CA TYR A 42 20.80 2.51 -5.03
C TYR A 42 20.00 2.42 -6.33
N VAL A 43 20.29 1.45 -7.19
CA VAL A 43 19.59 1.27 -8.46
C VAL A 43 18.10 0.99 -8.24
N PHE A 44 17.76 0.13 -7.29
CA PHE A 44 16.35 -0.22 -7.03
C PHE A 44 15.62 0.90 -6.30
N ASP A 45 16.16 1.41 -5.21
CA ASP A 45 15.47 2.36 -4.33
C ASP A 45 15.43 3.77 -4.90
N SER A 46 16.55 4.25 -5.47
CA SER A 46 16.67 5.64 -5.92
C SER A 46 16.33 5.85 -7.38
N LEU A 47 16.37 4.81 -8.21
CA LEU A 47 16.11 4.92 -9.64
C LEU A 47 14.88 4.14 -10.09
N LEU A 48 14.88 2.82 -9.92
CA LEU A 48 13.88 1.95 -10.55
C LEU A 48 12.49 2.09 -9.91
N ILE A 49 12.41 2.06 -8.59
CA ILE A 49 11.13 2.19 -7.87
C ILE A 49 10.49 3.56 -8.11
N PRO A 50 11.17 4.70 -7.95
CA PRO A 50 10.62 6.01 -8.29
C PRO A 50 10.21 6.14 -9.75
N LEU A 51 10.98 5.58 -10.69
CA LEU A 51 10.65 5.60 -12.11
C LEU A 51 9.36 4.82 -12.40
N ILE A 52 9.20 3.64 -11.81
CA ILE A 52 7.98 2.85 -11.93
C ILE A 52 6.79 3.62 -11.31
N CYS A 53 6.94 4.14 -10.11
CA CYS A 53 5.88 4.88 -9.43
C CYS A 53 5.48 6.18 -10.15
N ALA A 54 6.42 6.83 -10.86
CA ALA A 54 6.13 8.03 -11.64
C ALA A 54 5.30 7.72 -12.90
N ASN A 55 5.50 6.55 -13.50
CA ASN A 55 4.84 6.18 -14.77
C ASN A 55 3.63 5.27 -14.59
N PHE A 56 3.60 4.49 -13.51
CA PHE A 56 2.57 3.48 -13.27
C PHE A 56 1.91 3.64 -11.91
N HIS A 57 0.61 3.42 -11.88
CA HIS A 57 -0.10 3.14 -10.64
C HIS A 57 0.05 1.67 -10.30
N VAL A 58 0.71 1.39 -9.17
CA VAL A 58 0.96 0.02 -8.69
C VAL A 58 -0.07 -0.33 -7.61
N THR A 59 -0.78 -1.43 -7.80
CA THR A 59 -1.80 -1.88 -6.87
C THR A 59 -1.83 -3.40 -6.74
N GLU A 60 -2.35 -3.86 -5.62
CA GLU A 60 -2.50 -5.29 -5.35
C GLU A 60 -3.67 -5.89 -6.15
N SER A 61 -3.57 -7.17 -6.47
CA SER A 61 -4.68 -7.94 -7.03
C SER A 61 -5.75 -8.22 -5.97
N ASN A 62 -7.02 -8.05 -6.31
CA ASN A 62 -8.12 -8.45 -5.43
C ASN A 62 -8.33 -9.98 -5.38
N VAL A 63 -7.88 -10.70 -6.40
CA VAL A 63 -8.10 -12.15 -6.56
C VAL A 63 -6.87 -12.97 -6.15
N HIS A 64 -5.69 -12.45 -6.42
CA HIS A 64 -4.43 -13.12 -6.17
C HIS A 64 -3.58 -12.28 -5.22
N GLY A 65 -3.58 -12.61 -3.93
CA GLY A 65 -2.96 -11.82 -2.85
C GLY A 65 -1.46 -11.53 -2.98
N SER A 66 -0.75 -12.20 -3.89
CA SER A 66 0.69 -11.99 -4.11
C SER A 66 1.02 -11.34 -5.46
N ARG A 67 0.02 -10.97 -6.27
CA ARG A 67 0.25 -10.35 -7.57
C ARG A 67 0.03 -8.85 -7.51
N LEU A 68 0.95 -8.09 -8.13
CA LEU A 68 0.83 -6.66 -8.34
C LEU A 68 0.38 -6.39 -9.77
N PHE A 69 -0.49 -5.41 -9.92
CA PHE A 69 -0.88 -4.84 -11.20
C PHE A 69 -0.22 -3.49 -11.38
N TYR A 70 0.22 -3.25 -12.60
CA TYR A 70 0.84 -2.00 -13.04
C TYR A 70 -0.06 -1.38 -14.10
N PHE A 71 -0.70 -0.29 -13.76
CA PHE A 71 -1.53 0.48 -14.69
C PHE A 71 -0.79 1.73 -15.10
N ARG A 72 -0.75 2.02 -16.38
CA ARG A 72 -0.29 3.33 -16.84
C ARG A 72 -1.15 4.42 -16.18
N GLN A 73 -0.56 5.55 -15.77
CA GLN A 73 -1.25 6.57 -14.97
C GLN A 73 -2.53 7.11 -15.64
N ASP A 74 -2.52 7.29 -16.96
CA ASP A 74 -3.69 7.74 -17.73
C ASP A 74 -4.82 6.71 -17.73
N VAL A 75 -4.49 5.42 -17.94
CA VAL A 75 -5.45 4.31 -17.89
C VAL A 75 -6.03 4.17 -16.48
N TRP A 76 -5.19 4.24 -15.46
CA TRP A 76 -5.69 4.18 -14.08
C TRP A 76 -6.64 5.34 -13.76
N ARG A 77 -6.30 6.55 -14.19
CA ARG A 77 -7.14 7.73 -13.97
C ARG A 77 -8.51 7.58 -14.64
N SER A 78 -8.56 7.10 -15.87
CA SER A 78 -9.83 6.87 -16.57
C SER A 78 -10.74 5.83 -15.90
N LEU A 79 -10.16 4.88 -15.15
CA LEU A 79 -10.91 3.89 -14.37
C LEU A 79 -11.30 4.42 -12.97
N ALA A 80 -10.40 5.15 -12.33
CA ALA A 80 -10.54 5.59 -10.94
C ALA A 80 -11.47 6.81 -10.79
N GLU A 81 -11.40 7.78 -11.69
CA GLU A 81 -12.19 9.01 -11.60
C GLU A 81 -13.71 8.77 -11.63
N PRO A 82 -14.27 7.98 -12.56
CA PRO A 82 -15.70 7.69 -12.55
C PRO A 82 -16.14 6.93 -11.29
N ALA A 83 -15.32 6.00 -10.81
CA ALA A 83 -15.63 5.25 -9.60
C ALA A 83 -15.62 6.12 -8.35
N LEU A 84 -14.66 7.04 -8.23
CA LEU A 84 -14.62 8.02 -7.14
C LEU A 84 -15.78 9.01 -7.22
N ALA A 85 -16.13 9.48 -8.40
CA ALA A 85 -17.26 10.37 -8.61
C ALA A 85 -18.58 9.70 -8.17
N SER A 86 -18.81 8.47 -8.60
CA SER A 86 -19.98 7.69 -8.18
C SER A 86 -20.01 7.48 -6.67
N LEU A 87 -18.85 7.14 -6.06
CA LEU A 87 -18.75 6.95 -4.62
C LEU A 87 -19.06 8.22 -3.85
N LYS A 88 -18.56 9.37 -4.30
CA LYS A 88 -18.84 10.69 -3.71
C LYS A 88 -20.33 11.02 -3.77
N LEU A 89 -20.96 10.79 -4.91
CA LEU A 89 -22.38 11.10 -5.10
C LEU A 89 -23.32 10.22 -4.26
N THR A 90 -22.96 8.95 -4.06
CA THR A 90 -23.88 7.97 -3.44
C THR A 90 -23.66 7.79 -1.94
N MET A 91 -22.42 7.93 -1.45
CA MET A 91 -22.07 7.50 -0.09
C MET A 91 -21.35 8.55 0.75
N PHE A 92 -20.81 9.61 0.16
CA PHE A 92 -19.95 10.55 0.89
C PHE A 92 -20.36 12.00 0.65
N GLU A 93 -20.33 12.77 1.72
CA GLU A 93 -20.42 14.22 1.70
C GLU A 93 -19.01 14.83 1.72
N GLU A 94 -18.75 15.78 0.85
CA GLU A 94 -17.48 16.51 0.85
C GLU A 94 -17.51 17.60 1.93
N VAL A 95 -16.59 17.51 2.87
CA VAL A 95 -16.49 18.41 4.00
C VAL A 95 -15.21 19.23 3.92
N LYS A 96 -15.29 20.54 4.14
CA LYS A 96 -14.10 21.41 4.22
C LYS A 96 -13.14 20.94 5.32
N LEU A 97 -11.83 21.07 5.07
CA LEU A 97 -10.78 20.59 5.96
C LEU A 97 -10.94 21.05 7.41
N GLU A 98 -11.27 22.33 7.63
CA GLU A 98 -11.45 22.90 8.97
C GLU A 98 -12.62 22.23 9.73
N ARG A 99 -13.74 21.99 9.02
CA ARG A 99 -14.90 21.29 9.58
C ARG A 99 -14.58 19.84 9.86
N ALA A 100 -13.83 19.17 8.97
CA ALA A 100 -13.38 17.80 9.17
C ALA A 100 -12.48 17.67 10.40
N GLN A 101 -11.54 18.59 10.60
CA GLN A 101 -10.68 18.62 11.80
C GLN A 101 -11.48 18.82 13.09
N LYS A 102 -12.47 19.71 13.10
CA LYS A 102 -13.36 19.91 14.25
C LYS A 102 -14.17 18.65 14.56
N LEU A 103 -14.73 18.00 13.53
CA LEU A 103 -15.47 16.75 13.68
C LEU A 103 -14.59 15.61 14.23
N LEU A 104 -13.35 15.49 13.76
CA LEU A 104 -12.42 14.47 14.25
C LEU A 104 -12.02 14.68 15.72
N LYS A 105 -11.89 15.94 16.15
CA LYS A 105 -11.63 16.27 17.56
C LYS A 105 -12.82 15.98 18.49
N SER A 106 -14.03 16.13 17.99
CA SER A 106 -15.25 15.91 18.79
C SER A 106 -15.72 14.44 18.84
N ARG A 107 -15.17 13.56 18.01
CA ARG A 107 -15.60 12.16 17.87
C ARG A 107 -14.49 11.18 18.20
N SER A 108 -14.85 10.06 18.81
CA SER A 108 -13.92 8.94 19.06
C SER A 108 -13.57 8.15 17.79
N LEU A 109 -14.37 8.27 16.73
CA LEU A 109 -14.17 7.58 15.47
C LEU A 109 -13.02 8.21 14.68
N GLY A 110 -11.98 7.42 14.38
CA GLY A 110 -10.84 7.85 13.57
C GLY A 110 -11.19 7.97 12.07
N PHE A 111 -10.20 8.35 11.28
CA PHE A 111 -10.32 8.47 9.83
C PHE A 111 -9.45 7.43 9.11
N SER A 112 -9.84 7.05 7.91
CA SER A 112 -9.08 6.15 7.04
C SER A 112 -9.10 6.66 5.59
N GLN A 113 -8.09 6.23 4.83
CA GLN A 113 -8.02 6.53 3.40
C GLN A 113 -8.80 5.46 2.62
N VAL A 114 -9.52 5.90 1.60
CA VAL A 114 -10.12 5.02 0.60
C VAL A 114 -9.05 4.64 -0.42
N ARG A 115 -8.89 3.34 -0.67
CA ARG A 115 -8.06 2.80 -1.75
C ARG A 115 -8.97 2.14 -2.78
N LEU A 116 -8.60 2.25 -4.03
CA LEU A 116 -9.31 1.57 -5.12
C LEU A 116 -8.50 0.34 -5.53
N LEU A 117 -9.16 -0.81 -5.60
CA LEU A 117 -8.59 -2.05 -6.10
C LEU A 117 -9.27 -2.44 -7.42
N PRO A 118 -8.50 -2.86 -8.43
CA PRO A 118 -9.05 -3.34 -9.69
C PRO A 118 -9.81 -4.65 -9.48
N LYS A 119 -10.93 -4.78 -10.16
CA LYS A 119 -11.72 -6.00 -10.34
C LYS A 119 -11.71 -6.40 -11.81
N ALA A 120 -12.28 -7.57 -12.15
CA ALA A 120 -12.51 -7.97 -13.53
C ALA A 120 -13.39 -6.95 -14.30
N THR A 121 -14.35 -6.35 -13.63
CA THR A 121 -15.29 -5.37 -14.20
C THR A 121 -15.28 -4.09 -13.37
N GLY A 122 -14.23 -3.24 -13.49
CA GLY A 122 -14.15 -1.95 -12.81
C GLY A 122 -13.26 -1.94 -11.57
N VAL A 123 -13.58 -1.12 -10.59
CA VAL A 123 -12.81 -0.91 -9.36
C VAL A 123 -13.67 -1.11 -8.10
N ARG A 124 -13.03 -1.56 -7.04
CA ARG A 124 -13.62 -1.72 -5.71
C ARG A 124 -12.96 -0.77 -4.74
N SER A 125 -13.76 0.00 -4.02
CA SER A 125 -13.28 0.81 -2.90
C SER A 125 -13.08 -0.04 -1.65
N ILE A 126 -11.94 0.12 -1.01
CA ILE A 126 -11.61 -0.49 0.29
C ILE A 126 -11.10 0.57 1.26
N MET A 127 -11.36 0.35 2.54
CA MET A 127 -10.86 1.20 3.63
C MET A 127 -10.17 0.35 4.69
N ASN A 128 -9.09 0.88 5.27
CA ASN A 128 -8.40 0.23 6.37
C ASN A 128 -9.06 0.58 7.71
N LEU A 129 -10.02 -0.24 8.14
CA LEU A 129 -10.71 -0.06 9.40
C LEU A 129 -9.89 -0.54 10.63
N LYS A 130 -8.75 -1.19 10.44
CA LYS A 130 -7.80 -1.54 11.51
C LYS A 130 -6.92 -0.37 11.93
N ARG A 131 -6.95 0.76 11.20
CA ARG A 131 -6.17 1.94 11.52
C ARG A 131 -6.52 2.46 12.91
N ARG A 132 -5.47 2.79 13.67
CA ARG A 132 -5.56 3.41 14.99
C ARG A 132 -5.06 4.84 14.89
N THR A 133 -5.67 5.75 15.63
CA THR A 133 -5.21 7.14 15.77
C THR A 133 -4.47 7.31 17.09
N LEU A 134 -3.53 8.24 17.14
CA LEU A 134 -2.88 8.61 18.41
C LEU A 134 -3.89 9.29 19.32
N LYS A 135 -3.87 8.96 20.61
CA LYS A 135 -4.68 9.68 21.61
C LYS A 135 -4.13 11.07 21.80
N GLU A 136 -5.03 12.06 21.83
CA GLU A 136 -4.67 13.46 22.10
C GLU A 136 -4.05 13.56 23.50
N GLY A 137 -2.90 14.25 23.61
CA GLY A 137 -2.17 14.42 24.87
C GLY A 137 -1.14 13.34 25.22
N SER A 138 -1.01 12.26 24.43
CA SER A 138 0.01 11.24 24.66
C SER A 138 0.81 10.95 23.39
N LYS A 139 2.12 11.15 23.45
CA LYS A 139 2.99 11.02 22.26
C LYS A 139 3.08 9.60 21.66
N ASN A 140 2.72 8.57 22.42
CA ASN A 140 2.94 7.17 21.99
C ASN A 140 1.76 6.21 22.28
N VAL A 141 0.59 6.70 22.71
CA VAL A 141 -0.55 5.81 23.00
C VAL A 141 -1.50 5.77 21.81
N LEU A 142 -1.61 4.60 21.20
CA LEU A 142 -2.55 4.35 20.12
C LEU A 142 -3.97 4.12 20.71
N GLY A 143 -4.94 4.82 20.14
CA GLY A 143 -6.35 4.61 20.43
C GLY A 143 -6.89 3.29 19.88
N SER A 144 -8.19 3.07 20.08
CA SER A 144 -8.90 1.93 19.50
C SER A 144 -8.97 2.03 17.99
N SER A 145 -8.98 0.89 17.30
CA SER A 145 -9.19 0.86 15.86
C SER A 145 -10.64 1.21 15.50
N ILE A 146 -10.88 1.66 14.27
CA ILE A 146 -12.23 1.96 13.78
C ILE A 146 -13.14 0.73 13.93
N ASN A 147 -12.65 -0.48 13.60
CA ASN A 147 -13.38 -1.73 13.81
C ASN A 147 -13.78 -1.96 15.26
N ALA A 148 -12.88 -1.69 16.21
CA ALA A 148 -13.19 -1.89 17.63
C ALA A 148 -14.29 -0.92 18.11
N ILE A 149 -14.32 0.30 17.60
CA ILE A 149 -15.35 1.30 17.92
C ILE A 149 -16.70 0.91 17.29
N LEU A 150 -16.68 0.36 16.07
CA LEU A 150 -17.89 -0.04 15.35
C LEU A 150 -18.44 -1.42 15.75
N ALA A 151 -17.67 -2.24 16.47
CA ALA A 151 -18.07 -3.59 16.84
C ALA A 151 -19.42 -3.67 17.57
N PRO A 152 -19.73 -2.82 18.56
CA PRO A 152 -21.05 -2.85 19.23
C PRO A 152 -22.20 -2.58 18.27
N VAL A 153 -22.03 -1.61 17.36
CA VAL A 153 -23.04 -1.26 16.34
C VAL A 153 -23.25 -2.43 15.37
N TYR A 154 -22.16 -3.04 14.92
CA TYR A 154 -22.21 -4.22 14.06
C TYR A 154 -22.98 -5.38 14.72
N ASN A 155 -22.73 -5.64 15.99
CA ASN A 155 -23.43 -6.69 16.75
C ASN A 155 -24.93 -6.45 16.83
N VAL A 156 -25.34 -5.21 17.12
CA VAL A 156 -26.77 -4.82 17.16
C VAL A 156 -27.42 -5.00 15.78
N LEU A 157 -26.80 -4.49 14.73
CA LEU A 157 -27.33 -4.61 13.37
C LEU A 157 -27.40 -6.07 12.89
N THR A 158 -26.43 -6.88 13.29
CA THR A 158 -26.44 -8.32 12.96
C THR A 158 -27.56 -9.03 13.70
N PHE A 159 -27.79 -8.73 14.97
CA PHE A 159 -28.88 -9.25 15.76
C PHE A 159 -30.24 -8.88 15.14
N GLU A 160 -30.45 -7.61 14.82
CA GLU A 160 -31.66 -7.13 14.16
C GLU A 160 -31.93 -7.80 12.81
N LYS A 161 -30.89 -8.00 12.01
CA LYS A 161 -30.99 -8.70 10.71
C LYS A 161 -31.46 -10.15 10.87
N VAL A 162 -31.03 -10.84 11.91
CA VAL A 162 -31.41 -12.25 12.17
C VAL A 162 -32.83 -12.34 12.72
N HIS A 163 -33.25 -11.42 13.58
CA HIS A 163 -34.54 -11.48 14.28
C HIS A 163 -35.66 -10.73 13.55
N ARG A 164 -35.34 -9.88 12.63
CA ARG A 164 -36.30 -9.27 11.70
C ARG A 164 -35.96 -9.68 10.25
N PRO A 165 -36.44 -10.84 9.79
CA PRO A 165 -36.37 -11.14 8.35
C PRO A 165 -37.15 -10.04 7.65
N LEU A 166 -36.42 -9.15 6.95
CA LEU A 166 -37.00 -8.10 6.15
C LEU A 166 -37.84 -8.79 5.06
N CYS A 167 -39.15 -8.71 5.19
CA CYS A 167 -40.05 -8.89 4.06
C CYS A 167 -39.82 -7.72 3.10
N ILE A 168 -38.74 -7.76 2.34
CA ILE A 168 -38.55 -6.92 1.16
C ILE A 168 -39.27 -7.64 0.05
N SER A 169 -40.60 -7.39 -0.06
CA SER A 169 -41.30 -7.59 -1.28
C SER A 169 -40.91 -6.49 -2.25
N TYR A 170 -40.22 -6.85 -3.32
CA TYR A 170 -40.01 -5.99 -4.47
C TYR A 170 -41.31 -5.91 -5.29
#